data_ebae70f19513375dd00e1e8377c32e65
#
_entry.id   ebae70f19513375dd00e1e8377c32e65
#
_cell.length_a   1.000
_cell.length_b   1.000
_cell.length_c   1.000
_cell.angle_alpha   90.00
_cell.angle_beta   90.00
_cell.angle_gamma   90.00
#
_symmetry.space_group_name_H-M   'P 1'
#
loop_
_entity.id
_entity.type
_entity.pdbx_description
1 polymer ?
#
loop_
_entity_poly.entity_id
_entity_poly.type
_entity_poly.pdbx_seq_one_letter_code
_entity_poly.pdbx_strand_id
1 'polypeptide(L)'
;MTDLTQRTDIPSPCYVLEEAKLIKNLELMKRVQDESGARIILALKGFSMWSCFDIIKQYLHGATASSVWEAKLAAEMGKEVHAYSPAYKVNDAKELAGLVNHLSFNSLTQWNAHKDVLAGVSLGLRINPEHQEADTPLYDPAAPGSRLGIRASELEGVDLSGIEGFHCHNLCECDSFATARTLEAIEKRFGKWLDQLKWLNLGGGHLMTREGYDVEHLINTLKDFKARYPHLDVILEPGSAVAWQTGPLICEVVDMVENDGDIAILDISATAHMPDVLEMPYRPTILGAGMPNEKAYNVKLGGNSCLAGDVIDTYSFDAPLKTGDRLQFEDMMHYTMVKTTFFNGVEHPAIGILRSNGDFELVREFTYEDFKGRLS
;
A
#
# COMPACT_ATOMS: atom_id res chain seq x y z
N MET A 1 -15.05 -5.86 -15.06
CA MET A 1 -15.33 -5.21 -13.77
C MET A 1 -16.82 -5.29 -13.51
N THR A 2 -17.23 -5.43 -12.25
CA THR A 2 -18.67 -5.49 -11.90
C THR A 2 -19.19 -4.06 -11.80
N ASP A 3 -20.29 -3.75 -12.46
CA ASP A 3 -20.96 -2.45 -12.31
C ASP A 3 -21.77 -2.44 -11.01
N LEU A 4 -21.35 -1.62 -10.07
CA LEU A 4 -22.01 -1.44 -8.77
C LEU A 4 -22.84 -0.15 -8.70
N THR A 5 -22.84 0.69 -9.74
CA THR A 5 -23.56 1.98 -9.73
C THR A 5 -25.07 1.83 -9.54
N GLN A 6 -25.61 0.69 -9.97
CA GLN A 6 -27.06 0.40 -9.88
C GLN A 6 -27.49 -0.28 -8.55
N ARG A 7 -26.52 -0.56 -7.65
CA ARG A 7 -26.78 -1.20 -6.36
C ARG A 7 -27.28 -0.15 -5.34
N THR A 8 -28.58 -0.17 -5.04
CA THR A 8 -29.22 0.75 -4.09
C THR A 8 -28.94 0.44 -2.62
N ASP A 9 -28.44 -0.73 -2.33
CA ASP A 9 -28.00 -1.17 -1.00
C ASP A 9 -26.57 -0.67 -0.65
N ILE A 10 -25.82 -0.15 -1.63
CA ILE A 10 -24.52 0.50 -1.40
C ILE A 10 -24.74 1.99 -1.22
N PRO A 11 -24.36 2.61 -0.07
CA PRO A 11 -24.48 4.06 0.12
C PRO A 11 -23.54 4.84 -0.81
N SER A 12 -23.75 6.15 -0.93
CA SER A 12 -22.85 7.07 -1.59
C SER A 12 -22.47 8.19 -0.60
N PRO A 13 -21.17 8.53 -0.45
CA PRO A 13 -20.02 7.85 -1.05
C PRO A 13 -19.60 6.57 -0.29
N CYS A 14 -19.00 5.57 -0.99
CA CYS A 14 -18.60 4.31 -0.35
C CYS A 14 -17.40 3.64 -1.04
N TYR A 15 -16.39 3.27 -0.26
CA TYR A 15 -15.36 2.30 -0.67
C TYR A 15 -15.93 0.89 -0.56
N VAL A 16 -15.87 0.12 -1.63
CA VAL A 16 -16.45 -1.22 -1.68
C VAL A 16 -15.36 -2.24 -1.99
N LEU A 17 -14.99 -3.05 -0.99
CA LEU A 17 -14.10 -4.19 -1.23
C LEU A 17 -14.87 -5.35 -1.82
N GLU A 18 -14.41 -5.89 -2.93
CA GLU A 18 -14.91 -7.13 -3.53
C GLU A 18 -14.12 -8.33 -2.97
N GLU A 19 -14.71 -9.06 -2.01
CA GLU A 19 -14.05 -10.15 -1.27
C GLU A 19 -13.44 -11.22 -2.21
N ALA A 20 -14.16 -11.61 -3.25
CA ALA A 20 -13.68 -12.63 -4.20
C ALA A 20 -12.40 -12.20 -4.92
N LYS A 21 -12.24 -10.91 -5.22
CA LYS A 21 -11.03 -10.36 -5.84
C LYS A 21 -9.85 -10.32 -4.86
N LEU A 22 -10.11 -9.96 -3.60
CA LEU A 22 -9.09 -10.03 -2.55
C LEU A 22 -8.58 -11.46 -2.37
N ILE A 23 -9.49 -12.45 -2.27
CA ILE A 23 -9.13 -13.86 -2.14
C ILE A 23 -8.27 -14.30 -3.33
N LYS A 24 -8.64 -13.95 -4.56
CA LYS A 24 -7.84 -14.27 -5.76
C LYS A 24 -6.41 -13.74 -5.68
N ASN A 25 -6.23 -12.51 -5.21
CA ASN A 25 -4.90 -11.93 -5.02
C ASN A 25 -4.11 -12.69 -3.95
N LEU A 26 -4.76 -13.03 -2.84
CA LEU A 26 -4.15 -13.77 -1.74
C LEU A 26 -3.76 -15.21 -2.14
N GLU A 27 -4.57 -15.88 -2.95
CA GLU A 27 -4.26 -17.21 -3.51
C GLU A 27 -3.01 -17.17 -4.39
N LEU A 28 -2.86 -16.13 -5.23
CA LEU A 28 -1.65 -15.93 -6.01
C LEU A 28 -0.43 -15.74 -5.12
N MET A 29 -0.54 -14.91 -4.07
CA MET A 29 0.56 -14.70 -3.12
C MET A 29 0.91 -15.98 -2.36
N LYS A 30 -0.10 -16.75 -1.97
CA LYS A 30 0.13 -18.07 -1.36
C LYS A 30 0.89 -18.99 -2.29
N ARG A 31 0.54 -19.04 -3.57
CA ARG A 31 1.28 -19.81 -4.57
C ARG A 31 2.74 -19.37 -4.66
N VAL A 32 3.02 -18.04 -4.69
CA VAL A 32 4.40 -17.53 -4.69
C VAL A 32 5.16 -18.01 -3.47
N GLN A 33 4.55 -17.98 -2.28
CA GLN A 33 5.17 -18.48 -1.05
C GLN A 33 5.46 -19.98 -1.12
N ASP A 34 4.44 -20.77 -1.45
CA ASP A 34 4.51 -22.23 -1.44
C ASP A 34 5.59 -22.74 -2.44
N GLU A 35 5.70 -22.10 -3.60
CA GLU A 35 6.64 -22.53 -4.64
C GLU A 35 8.04 -21.95 -4.46
N SER A 36 8.20 -20.71 -4.00
CA SER A 36 9.52 -20.09 -3.84
C SER A 36 10.15 -20.35 -2.48
N GLY A 37 9.34 -20.66 -1.46
CA GLY A 37 9.76 -20.72 -0.07
C GLY A 37 10.03 -19.35 0.55
N ALA A 38 9.69 -18.25 -0.12
CA ALA A 38 9.69 -16.92 0.49
C ALA A 38 8.44 -16.73 1.35
N ARG A 39 8.49 -15.77 2.27
CA ARG A 39 7.37 -15.41 3.14
C ARG A 39 6.80 -14.08 2.67
N ILE A 40 5.49 -13.94 2.67
CA ILE A 40 4.81 -12.69 2.32
C ILE A 40 4.04 -12.18 3.54
N ILE A 41 4.18 -10.90 3.84
CA ILE A 41 3.46 -10.19 4.89
C ILE A 41 2.80 -8.94 4.30
N LEU A 42 1.64 -8.56 4.84
CA LEU A 42 0.88 -7.39 4.37
C LEU A 42 1.54 -6.08 4.82
N ALA A 43 1.79 -5.15 3.91
CA ALA A 43 2.17 -3.78 4.28
C ALA A 43 0.93 -2.91 4.57
N LEU A 44 0.73 -2.56 5.84
CA LEU A 44 -0.47 -1.81 6.28
C LEU A 44 -0.56 -0.42 5.65
N LYS A 45 0.58 0.23 5.36
CA LYS A 45 0.60 1.51 4.65
C LYS A 45 -0.10 1.47 3.27
N GLY A 46 -0.15 0.30 2.64
CA GLY A 46 -0.81 0.10 1.36
C GLY A 46 -2.26 -0.39 1.50
N PHE A 47 -2.52 -1.24 2.49
CA PHE A 47 -3.86 -1.76 2.76
C PHE A 47 -4.01 -2.09 4.23
N SER A 48 -4.91 -1.41 4.94
CA SER A 48 -5.10 -1.57 6.38
C SER A 48 -6.56 -1.80 6.80
N MET A 49 -7.40 -2.28 5.90
CA MET A 49 -8.79 -2.65 6.20
C MET A 49 -8.82 -3.88 7.11
N TRP A 50 -8.75 -3.65 8.42
CA TRP A 50 -8.60 -4.69 9.45
C TRP A 50 -9.77 -5.67 9.51
N SER A 51 -10.98 -5.28 9.06
CA SER A 51 -12.13 -6.20 8.93
C SER A 51 -11.88 -7.38 7.97
N CYS A 52 -10.81 -7.31 7.14
CA CYS A 52 -10.37 -8.38 6.26
C CYS A 52 -9.25 -9.25 6.85
N PHE A 53 -8.76 -8.96 8.06
CA PHE A 53 -7.63 -9.69 8.65
C PHE A 53 -7.90 -11.19 8.82
N ASP A 54 -9.13 -11.58 9.12
CA ASP A 54 -9.50 -13.00 9.23
C ASP A 54 -9.37 -13.77 7.90
N ILE A 55 -9.54 -13.08 6.78
CA ILE A 55 -9.28 -13.65 5.45
C ILE A 55 -7.78 -13.65 5.19
N ILE A 56 -7.12 -12.50 5.34
CA ILE A 56 -5.70 -12.31 4.99
C ILE A 56 -4.78 -13.26 5.75
N LYS A 57 -5.02 -13.45 7.06
CA LYS A 57 -4.20 -14.33 7.91
C LYS A 57 -4.22 -15.81 7.52
N GLN A 58 -5.14 -16.23 6.66
CA GLN A 58 -5.18 -17.61 6.14
C GLN A 58 -4.14 -17.81 5.03
N TYR A 59 -3.67 -16.74 4.40
CA TYR A 59 -2.79 -16.76 3.24
C TYR A 59 -1.40 -16.19 3.54
N LEU A 60 -1.33 -15.12 4.33
CA LEU A 60 -0.09 -14.40 4.61
C LEU A 60 0.47 -14.71 6.00
N HIS A 61 1.79 -14.53 6.17
CA HIS A 61 2.50 -14.84 7.40
C HIS A 61 2.36 -13.78 8.49
N GLY A 62 1.97 -12.55 8.14
CA GLY A 62 1.85 -11.45 9.08
C GLY A 62 1.62 -10.12 8.41
N ALA A 63 1.99 -9.05 9.11
CA ALA A 63 1.92 -7.69 8.59
C ALA A 63 3.16 -6.86 8.97
N THR A 64 3.46 -5.85 8.16
CA THR A 64 4.50 -4.85 8.46
C THR A 64 3.88 -3.49 8.72
N ALA A 65 4.42 -2.81 9.73
CA ALA A 65 3.96 -1.55 10.28
C ALA A 65 5.01 -0.46 10.10
N SER A 66 4.55 0.77 9.83
CA SER A 66 5.41 1.95 9.69
C SER A 66 5.37 2.87 10.92
N SER A 67 4.60 2.50 11.94
CA SER A 67 4.44 3.24 13.19
C SER A 67 3.99 2.32 14.32
N VAL A 68 4.02 2.83 15.56
CA VAL A 68 3.47 2.11 16.73
C VAL A 68 1.98 1.81 16.55
N TRP A 69 1.22 2.71 15.98
CA TRP A 69 -0.22 2.51 15.82
C TRP A 69 -0.52 1.44 14.76
N GLU A 70 0.22 1.44 13.65
CA GLU A 70 0.12 0.33 12.70
C GLU A 70 0.59 -0.99 13.30
N ALA A 71 1.62 -0.99 14.18
CA ALA A 71 2.06 -2.21 14.84
C ALA A 71 1.00 -2.78 15.80
N LYS A 72 0.29 -1.91 16.52
CA LYS A 72 -0.86 -2.32 17.34
C LYS A 72 -1.96 -2.94 16.47
N LEU A 73 -2.29 -2.30 15.36
CA LEU A 73 -3.29 -2.83 14.42
C LEU A 73 -2.82 -4.15 13.80
N ALA A 74 -1.54 -4.25 13.40
CA ALA A 74 -0.97 -5.49 12.87
C ALA A 74 -1.05 -6.66 13.87
N ALA A 75 -0.83 -6.37 15.18
CA ALA A 75 -0.91 -7.37 16.23
C ALA A 75 -2.32 -7.98 16.37
N GLU A 76 -3.38 -7.24 16.04
CA GLU A 76 -4.76 -7.76 16.05
C GLU A 76 -4.98 -8.88 15.02
N MET A 77 -4.13 -8.97 13.98
CA MET A 77 -4.16 -10.10 13.04
C MET A 77 -3.81 -11.44 13.71
N GLY A 78 -3.06 -11.41 14.84
CA GLY A 78 -2.60 -12.61 15.53
C GLY A 78 -1.54 -13.41 14.78
N LYS A 79 -0.72 -12.73 13.97
CA LYS A 79 0.39 -13.26 13.17
C LYS A 79 1.67 -12.47 13.46
N GLU A 80 2.74 -12.74 12.71
CA GLU A 80 3.97 -11.96 12.85
C GLU A 80 3.78 -10.49 12.53
N VAL A 81 4.44 -9.66 13.33
CA VAL A 81 4.47 -8.21 13.13
C VAL A 81 5.91 -7.78 12.88
N HIS A 82 6.13 -7.13 11.75
CA HIS A 82 7.37 -6.45 11.43
C HIS A 82 7.21 -4.96 11.56
N ALA A 83 8.29 -4.23 11.83
CA ALA A 83 8.24 -2.77 11.88
C ALA A 83 9.44 -2.14 11.18
N TYR A 84 9.15 -1.10 10.41
CA TYR A 84 10.15 -0.20 9.89
C TYR A 84 9.63 1.25 9.90
N SER A 85 10.43 2.14 10.45
CA SER A 85 10.25 3.59 10.34
C SER A 85 11.60 4.27 10.11
N PRO A 86 11.64 5.44 9.44
CA PRO A 86 12.88 6.21 9.27
C PRO A 86 13.56 6.60 10.59
N ALA A 87 12.79 6.76 11.65
CA ALA A 87 13.30 7.00 13.00
C ALA A 87 12.25 6.61 14.06
N TYR A 88 12.73 6.18 15.21
CA TYR A 88 11.91 5.85 16.38
C TYR A 88 12.23 6.79 17.53
N LYS A 89 11.22 7.26 18.25
CA LYS A 89 11.40 7.88 19.56
C LYS A 89 11.66 6.79 20.61
N VAL A 90 12.26 7.18 21.74
CA VAL A 90 12.54 6.23 22.82
C VAL A 90 11.28 5.50 23.31
N ASN A 91 10.15 6.20 23.42
CA ASN A 91 8.90 5.59 23.85
C ASN A 91 8.32 4.66 22.78
N ASP A 92 8.46 5.01 21.50
CA ASP A 92 8.02 4.16 20.37
C ASP A 92 8.78 2.82 20.40
N ALA A 93 10.11 2.84 20.57
CA ALA A 93 10.93 1.64 20.66
C ALA A 93 10.53 0.75 21.84
N LYS A 94 10.21 1.34 22.99
CA LYS A 94 9.73 0.59 24.16
C LYS A 94 8.37 -0.08 23.93
N GLU A 95 7.43 0.62 23.27
CA GLU A 95 6.13 0.05 22.94
C GLU A 95 6.26 -1.07 21.89
N LEU A 96 7.10 -0.87 20.87
CA LEU A 96 7.32 -1.85 19.82
C LEU A 96 7.95 -3.14 20.35
N ALA A 97 8.79 -3.08 21.39
CA ALA A 97 9.43 -4.26 21.99
C ALA A 97 8.42 -5.36 22.41
N GLY A 98 7.19 -4.98 22.79
CA GLY A 98 6.12 -5.92 23.15
C GLY A 98 5.16 -6.29 22.02
N LEU A 99 5.36 -5.73 20.82
CA LEU A 99 4.39 -5.84 19.73
C LEU A 99 4.97 -6.55 18.50
N VAL A 100 6.30 -6.41 18.26
CA VAL A 100 6.88 -6.83 16.99
C VAL A 100 7.84 -8.00 17.13
N ASN A 101 7.88 -8.86 16.11
CA ASN A 101 8.82 -9.95 15.99
C ASN A 101 10.13 -9.49 15.33
N HIS A 102 10.03 -8.60 14.34
CA HIS A 102 11.15 -8.04 13.59
C HIS A 102 11.09 -6.51 13.59
N LEU A 103 12.23 -5.85 13.73
CA LEU A 103 12.33 -4.40 13.60
C LEU A 103 13.57 -4.02 12.81
N SER A 104 13.40 -3.18 11.80
CA SER A 104 14.49 -2.64 10.99
C SER A 104 14.79 -1.19 11.35
N PHE A 105 16.07 -0.88 11.58
CA PHE A 105 16.56 0.48 11.78
C PHE A 105 17.03 1.11 10.47
N ASN A 106 16.80 2.38 10.34
CA ASN A 106 17.21 3.16 9.18
C ASN A 106 18.66 3.67 9.25
N SER A 107 19.27 3.64 10.43
CA SER A 107 20.65 4.12 10.64
C SER A 107 21.30 3.41 11.81
N LEU A 108 22.64 3.39 11.81
CA LEU A 108 23.44 2.89 12.93
C LEU A 108 23.21 3.68 14.20
N THR A 109 22.94 4.98 14.10
CA THR A 109 22.63 5.84 15.24
C THR A 109 21.34 5.38 15.92
N GLN A 110 20.29 5.09 15.16
CA GLN A 110 19.02 4.59 15.68
C GLN A 110 19.19 3.19 16.32
N TRP A 111 19.91 2.29 15.66
CA TRP A 111 20.23 0.99 16.23
C TRP A 111 20.95 1.11 17.57
N ASN A 112 22.03 1.89 17.63
CA ASN A 112 22.79 2.07 18.87
C ASN A 112 21.97 2.72 20.00
N ALA A 113 21.03 3.60 19.64
CA ALA A 113 20.18 4.28 20.62
C ALA A 113 19.09 3.37 21.22
N HIS A 114 18.64 2.33 20.50
CA HIS A 114 17.42 1.61 20.88
C HIS A 114 17.57 0.10 21.01
N LYS A 115 18.69 -0.52 20.57
CA LYS A 115 18.88 -1.97 20.58
C LYS A 115 18.64 -2.61 21.96
N ASP A 116 19.03 -1.95 23.04
CA ASP A 116 18.99 -2.51 24.40
C ASP A 116 17.55 -2.61 24.94
N VAL A 117 16.61 -1.78 24.44
CA VAL A 117 15.21 -1.81 24.87
C VAL A 117 14.36 -2.79 24.04
N LEU A 118 14.92 -3.37 22.98
CA LEU A 118 14.27 -4.29 22.05
C LEU A 118 14.72 -5.74 22.26
N ALA A 119 15.05 -6.12 23.49
CA ALA A 119 15.44 -7.48 23.82
C ALA A 119 14.37 -8.49 23.39
N GLY A 120 14.79 -9.53 22.65
CA GLY A 120 13.88 -10.57 22.14
C GLY A 120 13.24 -10.25 20.77
N VAL A 121 13.46 -9.05 20.22
CA VAL A 121 13.06 -8.68 18.87
C VAL A 121 14.20 -9.02 17.90
N SER A 122 13.89 -9.60 16.76
CA SER A 122 14.87 -9.83 15.68
C SER A 122 15.19 -8.50 14.99
N LEU A 123 16.39 -7.97 15.21
CA LEU A 123 16.80 -6.66 14.75
C LEU A 123 17.46 -6.71 13.37
N GLY A 124 17.14 -5.74 12.54
CA GLY A 124 17.75 -5.57 11.23
C GLY A 124 18.10 -4.12 10.91
N LEU A 125 18.78 -3.98 9.79
CA LEU A 125 19.10 -2.68 9.21
C LEU A 125 18.43 -2.56 7.84
N ARG A 126 17.77 -1.41 7.59
CA ARG A 126 17.37 -1.08 6.23
C ARG A 126 18.62 -0.68 5.45
N ILE A 127 18.86 -1.36 4.36
CA ILE A 127 19.98 -1.09 3.45
C ILE A 127 19.52 -0.34 2.20
N ASN A 128 20.40 0.50 1.68
CA ASN A 128 20.23 1.17 0.38
C ASN A 128 21.21 0.52 -0.62
N PRO A 129 20.72 -0.23 -1.61
CA PRO A 129 21.57 -0.89 -2.59
C PRO A 129 22.18 0.08 -3.60
N GLU A 130 21.87 1.39 -3.54
CA GLU A 130 22.26 2.41 -4.51
C GLU A 130 21.92 1.96 -5.95
N HIS A 131 20.78 1.33 -6.10
CA HIS A 131 20.23 0.78 -7.33
C HIS A 131 18.76 1.22 -7.47
N GLN A 132 18.50 1.94 -8.54
CA GLN A 132 17.22 2.59 -8.81
C GLN A 132 16.39 1.75 -9.76
N GLU A 133 15.11 1.54 -9.44
CA GLU A 133 14.15 0.78 -10.26
C GLU A 133 12.83 1.52 -10.46
N ALA A 134 12.55 2.56 -9.64
CA ALA A 134 11.30 3.30 -9.77
C ALA A 134 11.39 4.31 -10.92
N ASP A 135 10.38 4.31 -11.80
CA ASP A 135 10.30 5.23 -12.94
C ASP A 135 10.24 6.71 -12.53
N THR A 136 9.61 6.97 -11.37
CA THR A 136 9.47 8.32 -10.85
C THR A 136 10.48 8.57 -9.74
N PRO A 137 11.45 9.52 -9.92
CA PRO A 137 12.51 9.76 -8.94
C PRO A 137 11.99 10.11 -7.53
N LEU A 138 10.83 10.74 -7.41
CA LEU A 138 10.21 11.09 -6.14
C LEU A 138 9.81 9.85 -5.32
N TYR A 139 9.54 8.74 -6.00
CA TYR A 139 9.18 7.44 -5.37
C TYR A 139 10.35 6.50 -5.22
N ASP A 140 11.54 6.89 -5.68
CA ASP A 140 12.71 6.03 -5.62
C ASP A 140 13.41 6.12 -4.26
N PRO A 141 13.29 5.08 -3.41
CA PRO A 141 13.93 5.09 -2.10
C PRO A 141 15.46 4.99 -2.17
N ALA A 142 16.01 4.60 -3.32
CA ALA A 142 17.45 4.47 -3.55
C ALA A 142 18.06 5.65 -4.32
N ALA A 143 17.26 6.69 -4.61
CA ALA A 143 17.73 7.89 -5.29
C ALA A 143 18.86 8.59 -4.52
N PRO A 144 19.78 9.29 -5.20
CA PRO A 144 20.79 10.13 -4.55
C PRO A 144 20.14 11.14 -3.59
N GLY A 145 20.64 11.21 -2.36
CA GLY A 145 20.08 12.05 -1.30
C GLY A 145 18.86 11.47 -0.57
N SER A 146 18.47 10.24 -0.88
CA SER A 146 17.42 9.55 -0.12
C SER A 146 17.78 9.46 1.36
N ARG A 147 16.80 9.73 2.24
CA ARG A 147 16.94 9.57 3.68
C ARG A 147 16.78 8.11 4.16
N LEU A 148 16.58 7.16 3.24
CA LEU A 148 16.17 5.80 3.54
C LEU A 148 17.28 4.79 3.30
N GLY A 149 17.64 4.07 4.36
CA GLY A 149 18.57 2.95 4.33
C GLY A 149 20.04 3.36 4.40
N ILE A 150 20.86 2.41 4.86
CA ILE A 150 22.30 2.51 5.08
C ILE A 150 23.01 2.01 3.82
N ARG A 151 24.00 2.73 3.34
CA ARG A 151 24.84 2.29 2.23
C ARG A 151 25.92 1.32 2.70
N ALA A 152 26.39 0.45 1.82
CA ALA A 152 27.42 -0.54 2.12
C ALA A 152 28.70 0.10 2.69
N SER A 153 29.09 1.27 2.19
CA SER A 153 30.25 2.02 2.67
C SER A 153 30.15 2.44 4.15
N GLU A 154 28.94 2.59 4.67
CA GLU A 154 28.71 2.96 6.07
C GLU A 154 28.79 1.77 7.03
N LEU A 155 28.77 0.54 6.52
CA LEU A 155 28.91 -0.70 7.29
C LEU A 155 30.35 -1.20 7.37
N GLU A 156 31.28 -0.58 6.65
CA GLU A 156 32.69 -0.98 6.66
C GLU A 156 33.32 -0.80 8.04
N GLY A 157 33.83 -1.90 8.61
CA GLY A 157 34.45 -1.91 9.94
C GLY A 157 33.47 -1.80 11.10
N VAL A 158 32.14 -1.84 10.84
CA VAL A 158 31.12 -1.84 11.88
C VAL A 158 30.92 -3.28 12.39
N ASP A 159 30.92 -3.45 13.72
CA ASP A 159 30.48 -4.68 14.34
C ASP A 159 28.96 -4.77 14.28
N LEU A 160 28.42 -5.72 13.51
CA LEU A 160 27.00 -5.97 13.35
C LEU A 160 26.46 -7.04 14.34
N SER A 161 27.18 -7.36 15.40
CA SER A 161 26.71 -8.30 16.42
C SER A 161 25.36 -7.86 16.98
N GLY A 162 24.34 -8.72 16.87
CA GLY A 162 22.97 -8.41 17.26
C GLY A 162 22.07 -7.92 16.11
N ILE A 163 22.62 -7.76 14.90
CA ILE A 163 21.82 -7.59 13.68
C ILE A 163 21.60 -8.98 13.06
N GLU A 164 20.34 -9.33 12.86
CA GLU A 164 19.92 -10.63 12.34
C GLU A 164 19.45 -10.57 10.88
N GLY A 165 19.19 -9.38 10.35
CA GLY A 165 18.74 -9.29 8.97
C GLY A 165 18.95 -7.94 8.31
N PHE A 166 18.75 -7.95 6.98
CA PHE A 166 18.67 -6.73 6.19
C PHE A 166 17.28 -6.55 5.60
N HIS A 167 16.85 -5.29 5.52
CA HIS A 167 15.63 -4.87 4.86
C HIS A 167 16.00 -3.93 3.70
N CYS A 168 15.63 -4.31 2.48
CA CYS A 168 15.83 -3.52 1.27
C CYS A 168 14.47 -3.24 0.63
N HIS A 169 14.03 -1.99 0.63
CA HIS A 169 12.81 -1.59 -0.06
C HIS A 169 13.14 -0.45 -1.02
N ASN A 170 13.38 -0.79 -2.30
CA ASN A 170 13.73 0.13 -3.39
C ASN A 170 12.78 0.00 -4.59
N LEU A 171 11.78 -0.87 -4.54
CA LEU A 171 10.80 -1.08 -5.59
C LEU A 171 9.52 -0.28 -5.33
N CYS A 172 8.89 0.19 -6.41
CA CYS A 172 7.58 0.81 -6.39
C CYS A 172 6.82 0.37 -7.65
N GLU A 173 5.81 -0.50 -7.48
CA GLU A 173 4.96 -1.04 -8.56
C GLU A 173 5.74 -1.67 -9.73
N CYS A 174 6.87 -2.27 -9.41
CA CYS A 174 7.80 -2.85 -10.38
C CYS A 174 7.39 -4.27 -10.81
N ASP A 175 7.99 -4.70 -11.92
CA ASP A 175 7.91 -6.07 -12.43
C ASP A 175 8.87 -7.04 -11.68
N SER A 176 8.84 -8.31 -12.06
CA SER A 176 9.68 -9.36 -11.46
C SER A 176 11.17 -9.22 -11.81
N PHE A 177 11.49 -8.59 -12.96
CA PHE A 177 12.86 -8.37 -13.39
C PHE A 177 13.57 -7.33 -12.53
N ALA A 178 12.85 -6.33 -12.03
CA ALA A 178 13.35 -5.38 -11.06
C ALA A 178 13.76 -6.07 -9.74
N THR A 179 13.01 -7.10 -9.32
CA THR A 179 13.39 -7.93 -8.16
C THR A 179 14.72 -8.65 -8.38
N ALA A 180 14.92 -9.24 -9.56
CA ALA A 180 16.17 -9.90 -9.91
C ALA A 180 17.37 -8.95 -9.88
N ARG A 181 17.24 -7.77 -10.52
CA ARG A 181 18.31 -6.74 -10.53
C ARG A 181 18.59 -6.18 -9.13
N THR A 182 17.56 -6.05 -8.29
CA THR A 182 17.71 -5.63 -6.90
C THR A 182 18.51 -6.67 -6.10
N LEU A 183 18.22 -7.96 -6.24
CA LEU A 183 18.99 -9.02 -5.59
C LEU A 183 20.45 -9.03 -6.04
N GLU A 184 20.72 -8.86 -7.33
CA GLU A 184 22.10 -8.71 -7.85
C GLU A 184 22.82 -7.51 -7.23
N ALA A 185 22.15 -6.38 -7.10
CA ALA A 185 22.71 -5.19 -6.46
C ALA A 185 23.01 -5.41 -4.97
N ILE A 186 22.12 -6.12 -4.27
CA ILE A 186 22.33 -6.51 -2.86
C ILE A 186 23.52 -7.45 -2.75
N GLU A 187 23.59 -8.52 -3.55
CA GLU A 187 24.72 -9.47 -3.55
C GLU A 187 26.05 -8.78 -3.84
N LYS A 188 26.07 -7.88 -4.82
CA LYS A 188 27.27 -7.13 -5.19
C LYS A 188 27.78 -6.20 -4.08
N ARG A 189 26.89 -5.54 -3.37
CA ARG A 189 27.27 -4.49 -2.39
C ARG A 189 27.30 -5.01 -0.96
N PHE A 190 26.39 -5.91 -0.61
CA PHE A 190 26.17 -6.38 0.75
C PHE A 190 26.46 -7.89 0.91
N GLY A 191 26.86 -8.61 -0.15
CA GLY A 191 27.04 -10.06 -0.15
C GLY A 191 27.92 -10.59 0.98
N LYS A 192 29.00 -9.86 1.32
CA LYS A 192 29.92 -10.29 2.39
C LYS A 192 29.30 -10.36 3.81
N TRP A 193 28.13 -9.74 4.00
CA TRP A 193 27.42 -9.80 5.28
C TRP A 193 26.25 -10.79 5.27
N LEU A 194 25.80 -11.27 4.10
CA LEU A 194 24.62 -12.15 4.00
C LEU A 194 24.79 -13.46 4.75
N ASP A 195 26.00 -14.02 4.77
CA ASP A 195 26.28 -15.33 5.43
C ASP A 195 26.08 -15.30 6.97
N GLN A 196 26.10 -14.13 7.58
CA GLN A 196 25.91 -13.99 9.03
C GLN A 196 24.48 -13.63 9.44
N LEU A 197 23.60 -13.38 8.46
CA LEU A 197 22.22 -12.97 8.69
C LEU A 197 21.28 -14.19 8.74
N LYS A 198 20.11 -13.99 9.32
CA LYS A 198 19.03 -14.97 9.36
C LYS A 198 17.94 -14.68 8.34
N TRP A 199 17.77 -13.40 7.95
CA TRP A 199 16.71 -13.01 7.02
C TRP A 199 17.13 -11.85 6.12
N LEU A 200 16.50 -11.84 4.93
CA LEU A 200 16.51 -10.71 3.99
C LEU A 200 15.08 -10.34 3.64
N ASN A 201 14.68 -9.16 4.00
CA ASN A 201 13.38 -8.58 3.66
C ASN A 201 13.56 -7.67 2.45
N LEU A 202 12.89 -8.00 1.33
CA LEU A 202 12.95 -7.26 0.08
C LEU A 202 11.91 -6.11 0.00
N GLY A 203 11.17 -5.89 1.08
CA GLY A 203 10.16 -4.83 1.14
C GLY A 203 8.98 -5.04 0.20
N GLY A 204 8.31 -3.95 -0.11
CA GLY A 204 7.17 -3.92 -1.04
C GLY A 204 7.58 -3.52 -2.46
N GLY A 205 6.57 -3.16 -3.26
CA GLY A 205 6.75 -2.73 -4.65
C GLY A 205 6.68 -3.85 -5.68
N HIS A 206 6.53 -5.10 -5.24
CA HIS A 206 6.32 -6.29 -6.09
C HIS A 206 4.84 -6.36 -6.49
N LEU A 207 4.47 -5.83 -7.65
CA LEU A 207 3.07 -5.76 -8.07
C LEU A 207 2.62 -7.05 -8.79
N MET A 208 2.79 -8.18 -8.09
CA MET A 208 2.61 -9.53 -8.64
C MET A 208 1.16 -9.86 -9.05
N THR A 209 0.19 -9.10 -8.60
CA THR A 209 -1.23 -9.28 -8.92
C THR A 209 -1.69 -8.43 -10.10
N ARG A 210 -0.81 -7.56 -10.64
CA ARG A 210 -1.08 -6.81 -11.85
C ARG A 210 -1.09 -7.73 -13.06
N GLU A 211 -2.03 -7.53 -13.98
CA GLU A 211 -2.08 -8.24 -15.25
C GLU A 211 -0.75 -8.08 -16.03
N GLY A 212 -0.27 -9.17 -16.59
CA GLY A 212 0.99 -9.21 -17.34
C GLY A 212 2.25 -9.30 -16.47
N TYR A 213 2.15 -9.35 -15.13
CA TYR A 213 3.30 -9.60 -14.27
C TYR A 213 3.79 -11.06 -14.42
N ASP A 214 5.09 -11.24 -14.64
CA ASP A 214 5.69 -12.58 -14.77
C ASP A 214 5.93 -13.20 -13.37
N VAL A 215 4.92 -13.91 -12.89
CA VAL A 215 4.94 -14.59 -11.57
C VAL A 215 5.93 -15.76 -11.58
N GLU A 216 6.06 -16.49 -12.68
CA GLU A 216 7.01 -17.61 -12.79
C GLU A 216 8.45 -17.12 -12.68
N HIS A 217 8.76 -15.98 -13.32
CA HIS A 217 10.06 -15.35 -13.20
C HIS A 217 10.36 -14.94 -11.76
N LEU A 218 9.37 -14.36 -11.03
CA LEU A 218 9.53 -14.02 -9.60
C LEU A 218 9.83 -15.26 -8.77
N ILE A 219 9.03 -16.33 -8.93
CA ILE A 219 9.20 -17.59 -8.19
C ILE A 219 10.60 -18.18 -8.43
N ASN A 220 11.03 -18.24 -9.69
CA ASN A 220 12.33 -18.78 -10.03
C ASN A 220 13.48 -17.91 -9.50
N THR A 221 13.36 -16.59 -9.60
CA THR A 221 14.34 -15.64 -9.04
C THR A 221 14.52 -15.84 -7.54
N LEU A 222 13.42 -16.00 -6.80
CA LEU A 222 13.48 -16.24 -5.35
C LEU A 222 14.04 -17.61 -5.02
N LYS A 223 13.69 -18.67 -5.77
CA LYS A 223 14.27 -20.02 -5.63
C LYS A 223 15.78 -20.00 -5.84
N ASP A 224 16.24 -19.37 -6.90
CA ASP A 224 17.68 -19.31 -7.24
C ASP A 224 18.45 -18.53 -6.18
N PHE A 225 17.89 -17.45 -5.66
CA PHE A 225 18.50 -16.72 -4.54
C PHE A 225 18.56 -17.57 -3.28
N LYS A 226 17.47 -18.22 -2.90
CA LYS A 226 17.44 -19.13 -1.72
C LYS A 226 18.35 -20.33 -1.87
N ALA A 227 18.58 -20.83 -3.09
CA ALA A 227 19.56 -21.91 -3.33
C ALA A 227 21.00 -21.46 -3.05
N ARG A 228 21.33 -20.18 -3.30
CA ARG A 228 22.63 -19.59 -2.94
C ARG A 228 22.76 -19.30 -1.45
N TYR A 229 21.66 -18.91 -0.79
CA TYR A 229 21.61 -18.54 0.63
C TYR A 229 20.52 -19.33 1.37
N PRO A 230 20.67 -20.68 1.54
CA PRO A 230 19.61 -21.55 2.06
C PRO A 230 19.26 -21.27 3.54
N HIS A 231 20.12 -20.57 4.27
CA HIS A 231 19.93 -20.18 5.66
C HIS A 231 19.12 -18.90 5.82
N LEU A 232 18.93 -18.13 4.74
CA LEU A 232 18.17 -16.88 4.81
C LEU A 232 16.66 -17.11 4.65
N ASP A 233 15.89 -16.56 5.57
CA ASP A 233 14.47 -16.30 5.37
C ASP A 233 14.30 -15.11 4.42
N VAL A 234 13.65 -15.30 3.28
CA VAL A 234 13.36 -14.23 2.32
C VAL A 234 11.93 -13.76 2.53
N ILE A 235 11.75 -12.46 2.72
CA ILE A 235 10.46 -11.84 3.08
C ILE A 235 10.11 -10.78 2.05
N LEU A 236 8.83 -10.73 1.64
CA LEU A 236 8.25 -9.69 0.79
C LEU A 236 7.14 -8.98 1.57
N GLU A 237 7.01 -7.66 1.35
CA GLU A 237 6.02 -6.80 2.02
C GLU A 237 5.09 -6.08 1.01
N PRO A 238 4.35 -6.77 0.14
CA PRO A 238 3.44 -6.11 -0.77
C PRO A 238 2.34 -5.37 -0.01
N GLY A 239 2.03 -4.17 -0.46
CA GLY A 239 0.88 -3.37 -0.02
C GLY A 239 -0.17 -3.31 -1.12
N SER A 240 0.08 -2.52 -2.19
CA SER A 240 -0.82 -2.38 -3.33
C SER A 240 -1.24 -3.73 -3.91
N ALA A 241 -0.29 -4.66 -4.10
CA ALA A 241 -0.58 -5.95 -4.72
C ALA A 241 -1.60 -6.79 -3.96
N VAL A 242 -1.76 -6.62 -2.64
CA VAL A 242 -2.78 -7.34 -1.85
C VAL A 242 -4.18 -6.88 -2.26
N ALA A 243 -4.38 -5.57 -2.36
CA ALA A 243 -5.69 -4.98 -2.66
C ALA A 243 -5.79 -4.42 -4.10
N TRP A 244 -4.88 -4.82 -5.00
CA TRP A 244 -4.88 -4.39 -6.40
C TRP A 244 -6.15 -4.80 -7.11
N GLN A 245 -6.87 -3.81 -7.64
CA GLN A 245 -8.15 -3.99 -8.34
C GLN A 245 -9.20 -4.77 -7.55
N THR A 246 -9.18 -4.65 -6.22
CA THR A 246 -10.13 -5.36 -5.37
C THR A 246 -11.37 -4.56 -5.04
N GLY A 247 -11.51 -3.34 -5.54
CA GLY A 247 -12.78 -2.64 -5.37
C GLY A 247 -12.73 -1.16 -5.67
N PRO A 248 -13.90 -0.58 -5.96
CA PRO A 248 -14.08 0.82 -6.31
C PRO A 248 -14.39 1.74 -5.12
N LEU A 249 -14.35 3.04 -5.43
CA LEU A 249 -15.09 4.09 -4.73
C LEU A 249 -16.33 4.43 -5.53
N ILE A 250 -17.50 4.26 -4.93
CA ILE A 250 -18.79 4.68 -5.50
C ILE A 250 -19.08 6.10 -5.00
N CYS A 251 -19.50 6.98 -5.89
CA CYS A 251 -19.91 8.34 -5.59
C CYS A 251 -21.09 8.77 -6.45
N GLU A 252 -21.70 9.92 -6.10
CA GLU A 252 -22.85 10.49 -6.80
C GLU A 252 -22.57 11.93 -7.25
N VAL A 253 -23.13 12.30 -8.40
CA VAL A 253 -23.16 13.68 -8.89
C VAL A 253 -24.20 14.45 -8.08
N VAL A 254 -23.76 15.41 -7.27
CA VAL A 254 -24.65 16.21 -6.43
C VAL A 254 -25.11 17.50 -7.10
N ASP A 255 -24.32 18.02 -8.06
CA ASP A 255 -24.70 19.20 -8.85
C ASP A 255 -23.97 19.23 -10.19
N MET A 256 -24.54 19.99 -11.14
CA MET A 256 -23.93 20.29 -12.44
C MET A 256 -23.77 21.80 -12.61
N VAL A 257 -22.57 22.23 -12.94
CA VAL A 257 -22.21 23.64 -13.17
C VAL A 257 -21.69 23.81 -14.59
N GLU A 258 -22.07 24.88 -15.26
CA GLU A 258 -21.52 25.29 -16.55
C GLU A 258 -20.53 26.44 -16.38
N ASN A 259 -19.27 26.21 -16.72
CA ASN A 259 -18.24 27.23 -16.75
C ASN A 259 -17.12 26.79 -17.70
N ASP A 260 -17.15 27.32 -18.93
CA ASP A 260 -16.27 26.90 -20.02
C ASP A 260 -16.33 25.37 -20.26
N GLY A 261 -17.56 24.83 -20.20
CA GLY A 261 -17.91 23.43 -20.30
C GLY A 261 -18.60 22.89 -19.05
N ASP A 262 -19.08 21.66 -19.15
CA ASP A 262 -19.82 21.00 -18.08
C ASP A 262 -18.87 20.56 -16.96
N ILE A 263 -19.27 20.82 -15.71
CA ILE A 263 -18.57 20.41 -14.49
C ILE A 263 -19.56 19.68 -13.59
N ALA A 264 -19.24 18.46 -13.24
CA ALA A 264 -19.98 17.69 -12.23
C ALA A 264 -19.31 17.83 -10.86
N ILE A 265 -20.08 18.22 -9.86
CA ILE A 265 -19.67 18.21 -8.46
C ILE A 265 -20.08 16.88 -7.86
N LEU A 266 -19.13 16.17 -7.26
CA LEU A 266 -19.33 14.84 -6.69
C LEU A 266 -19.44 14.93 -5.16
N ASP A 267 -20.11 13.99 -4.52
CA ASP A 267 -20.21 13.87 -3.05
C ASP A 267 -18.90 13.39 -2.38
N ILE A 268 -17.82 13.33 -3.15
CA ILE A 268 -16.46 13.04 -2.70
C ILE A 268 -15.55 14.26 -2.85
N SER A 269 -14.31 14.13 -2.38
CA SER A 269 -13.26 15.14 -2.55
C SER A 269 -11.94 14.46 -2.94
N ALA A 270 -11.28 14.92 -3.98
CA ALA A 270 -9.95 14.46 -4.33
C ALA A 270 -8.97 14.70 -3.16
N THR A 271 -9.02 15.88 -2.56
CA THR A 271 -8.15 16.26 -1.43
C THR A 271 -8.35 15.38 -0.19
N ALA A 272 -9.59 15.00 0.11
CA ALA A 272 -9.93 14.29 1.34
C ALA A 272 -9.96 12.76 1.16
N HIS A 273 -10.40 12.27 0.01
CA HIS A 273 -10.74 10.87 -0.20
C HIS A 273 -9.85 10.15 -1.22
N MET A 274 -9.13 10.87 -2.06
CA MET A 274 -8.16 10.32 -3.01
C MET A 274 -6.96 11.29 -3.21
N PRO A 275 -6.23 11.62 -2.13
CA PRO A 275 -5.23 12.68 -2.16
C PRO A 275 -4.09 12.41 -3.16
N ASP A 276 -3.79 11.16 -3.50
CA ASP A 276 -2.76 10.82 -4.49
C ASP A 276 -3.08 11.36 -5.88
N VAL A 277 -4.35 11.60 -6.21
CA VAL A 277 -4.74 12.27 -7.47
C VAL A 277 -4.10 13.65 -7.58
N LEU A 278 -3.90 14.34 -6.43
CA LEU A 278 -3.30 15.68 -6.37
C LEU A 278 -1.82 15.66 -5.97
N GLU A 279 -1.44 14.80 -5.02
CA GLU A 279 -0.07 14.72 -4.49
C GLU A 279 0.89 14.02 -5.46
N MET A 280 0.37 13.02 -6.17
CA MET A 280 1.09 12.15 -7.07
C MET A 280 0.30 12.00 -8.37
N PRO A 281 0.10 13.09 -9.13
CA PRO A 281 -0.93 13.21 -10.13
C PRO A 281 -1.05 11.99 -11.05
N TYR A 282 -2.15 11.31 -10.94
CA TYR A 282 -2.58 10.25 -11.84
C TYR A 282 -4.07 10.43 -12.15
N ARG A 283 -4.51 9.83 -13.24
CA ARG A 283 -5.90 9.86 -13.67
C ARG A 283 -6.61 8.58 -13.21
N PRO A 284 -7.52 8.64 -12.22
CA PRO A 284 -8.31 7.49 -11.83
C PRO A 284 -9.14 6.94 -13.00
N THR A 285 -9.23 5.62 -13.11
CA THR A 285 -10.14 5.01 -14.07
C THR A 285 -11.56 5.06 -13.52
N ILE A 286 -12.53 5.45 -14.37
CA ILE A 286 -13.96 5.42 -14.05
C ILE A 286 -14.63 4.43 -14.98
N LEU A 287 -15.44 3.53 -14.42
CA LEU A 287 -16.18 2.56 -15.20
C LEU A 287 -17.07 3.26 -16.22
N GLY A 288 -16.94 2.90 -17.48
CA GLY A 288 -17.73 3.47 -18.57
C GLY A 288 -17.33 4.86 -19.03
N ALA A 289 -16.34 5.52 -18.40
CA ALA A 289 -15.81 6.79 -18.89
C ALA A 289 -14.62 6.60 -19.84
N GLY A 290 -14.37 7.60 -20.67
CA GLY A 290 -13.25 7.67 -21.60
C GLY A 290 -12.32 8.86 -21.35
N MET A 291 -11.26 8.94 -22.15
CA MET A 291 -10.39 10.11 -22.23
C MET A 291 -11.16 11.33 -22.77
N PRO A 292 -10.71 12.55 -22.51
CA PRO A 292 -11.33 13.74 -23.11
C PRO A 292 -11.47 13.59 -24.63
N ASN A 293 -12.65 13.86 -25.15
CA ASN A 293 -13.03 13.75 -26.58
C ASN A 293 -13.07 12.32 -27.16
N GLU A 294 -12.94 11.30 -26.34
CA GLU A 294 -13.10 9.90 -26.79
C GLU A 294 -14.59 9.55 -26.97
N LYS A 295 -15.46 10.16 -26.15
CA LYS A 295 -16.91 9.97 -26.19
C LYS A 295 -17.63 11.33 -26.41
N ALA A 296 -18.94 11.28 -26.54
CA ALA A 296 -19.75 12.42 -26.98
C ALA A 296 -19.76 13.62 -26.02
N TYR A 297 -19.70 13.38 -24.71
CA TYR A 297 -19.89 14.40 -23.69
C TYR A 297 -18.69 14.50 -22.76
N ASN A 298 -17.97 15.62 -22.81
CA ASN A 298 -16.86 15.91 -21.89
C ASN A 298 -17.40 16.58 -20.63
N VAL A 299 -16.97 16.09 -19.47
CA VAL A 299 -17.32 16.65 -18.17
C VAL A 299 -16.07 16.69 -17.29
N LYS A 300 -15.80 17.85 -16.70
CA LYS A 300 -14.81 18.01 -15.64
C LYS A 300 -15.42 17.53 -14.32
N LEU A 301 -14.70 16.71 -13.57
CA LEU A 301 -15.13 16.19 -12.28
C LEU A 301 -14.44 16.95 -11.15
N GLY A 302 -15.23 17.56 -10.27
CA GLY A 302 -14.77 18.29 -9.09
C GLY A 302 -15.31 17.66 -7.80
N GLY A 303 -14.55 17.82 -6.73
CA GLY A 303 -14.98 17.40 -5.39
C GLY A 303 -15.88 18.44 -4.68
N ASN A 304 -16.38 18.05 -3.52
CA ASN A 304 -17.31 18.85 -2.70
C ASN A 304 -16.62 19.67 -1.60
N SER A 305 -15.31 19.86 -1.67
CA SER A 305 -14.61 20.77 -0.75
C SER A 305 -14.57 22.21 -1.29
N CYS A 306 -14.34 23.18 -0.41
CA CYS A 306 -14.17 24.59 -0.81
C CYS A 306 -12.80 24.90 -1.42
N LEU A 307 -11.91 23.92 -1.58
CA LEU A 307 -10.62 24.12 -2.20
C LEU A 307 -10.75 24.23 -3.72
N ALA A 308 -10.31 25.33 -4.29
CA ALA A 308 -10.37 25.56 -5.75
C ALA A 308 -9.65 24.46 -6.56
N GLY A 309 -8.62 23.83 -5.99
CA GLY A 309 -7.87 22.73 -6.59
C GLY A 309 -8.46 21.34 -6.35
N ASP A 310 -9.65 21.22 -5.76
CA ASP A 310 -10.33 19.93 -5.56
C ASP A 310 -10.98 19.47 -6.87
N VAL A 311 -10.14 19.18 -7.84
CA VAL A 311 -10.50 18.76 -9.19
C VAL A 311 -9.83 17.44 -9.49
N ILE A 312 -10.59 16.48 -9.99
CA ILE A 312 -10.08 15.14 -10.32
C ILE A 312 -9.45 15.17 -11.72
N ASP A 313 -10.27 15.33 -12.76
CA ASP A 313 -9.85 15.49 -14.16
C ASP A 313 -11.08 15.69 -15.07
N THR A 314 -10.86 15.82 -16.39
CA THR A 314 -11.92 15.83 -17.39
C THR A 314 -12.08 14.45 -18.01
N TYR A 315 -13.30 13.94 -18.04
CA TYR A 315 -13.68 12.64 -18.62
C TYR A 315 -14.67 12.81 -19.72
N SER A 316 -14.84 11.80 -20.57
CA SER A 316 -15.91 11.76 -21.55
C SER A 316 -16.88 10.60 -21.30
N PHE A 317 -18.14 10.81 -21.59
CA PHE A 317 -19.24 9.86 -21.37
C PHE A 317 -20.09 9.71 -22.64
N ASP A 318 -20.82 8.58 -22.76
CA ASP A 318 -21.71 8.32 -23.89
C ASP A 318 -23.03 9.13 -23.81
N ALA A 319 -23.40 9.55 -22.60
CA ALA A 319 -24.56 10.41 -22.31
C ALA A 319 -24.15 11.57 -21.38
N PRO A 320 -24.89 12.71 -21.40
CA PRO A 320 -24.63 13.78 -20.45
C PRO A 320 -24.90 13.32 -19.03
N LEU A 321 -23.99 13.69 -18.09
CA LEU A 321 -24.20 13.46 -16.67
C LEU A 321 -25.26 14.42 -16.13
N LYS A 322 -25.94 14.01 -15.09
CA LYS A 322 -26.93 14.79 -14.33
C LYS A 322 -26.84 14.49 -12.83
N THR A 323 -27.37 15.37 -12.03
CA THR A 323 -27.54 15.16 -10.58
C THR A 323 -28.26 13.83 -10.31
N GLY A 324 -27.73 13.05 -9.38
CA GLY A 324 -28.19 11.71 -9.03
C GLY A 324 -27.53 10.58 -9.82
N ASP A 325 -26.73 10.88 -10.85
CA ASP A 325 -25.96 9.83 -11.53
C ASP A 325 -24.83 9.34 -10.63
N ARG A 326 -24.63 8.02 -10.56
CA ARG A 326 -23.57 7.42 -9.77
C ARG A 326 -22.39 7.05 -10.65
N LEU A 327 -21.19 7.32 -10.15
CA LEU A 327 -19.92 7.00 -10.77
C LEU A 327 -19.16 5.96 -9.94
N GLN A 328 -18.36 5.15 -10.62
CA GLN A 328 -17.53 4.11 -10.02
C GLN A 328 -16.07 4.36 -10.39
N PHE A 329 -15.29 4.87 -9.42
CA PHE A 329 -13.85 5.00 -9.52
C PHE A 329 -13.20 3.66 -9.18
N GLU A 330 -12.43 3.11 -10.11
CA GLU A 330 -11.81 1.80 -9.99
C GLU A 330 -10.54 1.84 -9.15
N ASP A 331 -10.23 0.70 -8.53
CA ASP A 331 -8.97 0.46 -7.81
C ASP A 331 -8.68 1.42 -6.64
N MET A 332 -9.69 1.64 -5.80
CA MET A 332 -9.62 2.62 -4.71
C MET A 332 -9.36 2.00 -3.32
N MET A 333 -9.10 0.68 -3.23
CA MET A 333 -8.97 0.00 -1.94
C MET A 333 -7.56 0.02 -1.36
N HIS A 334 -6.51 0.18 -2.18
CA HIS A 334 -5.15 0.35 -1.68
C HIS A 334 -4.74 1.83 -1.69
N TYR A 335 -3.84 2.22 -0.81
CA TYR A 335 -3.39 3.60 -0.59
C TYR A 335 -4.52 4.64 -0.50
N THR A 336 -5.38 4.75 -1.50
CA THR A 336 -6.47 5.73 -1.56
C THR A 336 -7.32 5.70 -0.30
N MET A 337 -7.89 4.54 0.06
CA MET A 337 -8.70 4.40 1.28
C MET A 337 -7.88 4.63 2.56
N VAL A 338 -6.58 4.32 2.56
CA VAL A 338 -5.71 4.44 3.75
C VAL A 338 -5.25 5.88 3.99
N LYS A 339 -5.09 6.69 2.93
CA LYS A 339 -4.59 8.07 2.99
C LYS A 339 -5.66 9.13 3.20
N THR A 340 -6.88 8.76 3.51
CA THR A 340 -8.03 9.68 3.64
C THR A 340 -7.89 10.67 4.79
N THR A 341 -8.57 11.80 4.66
CA THR A 341 -8.67 12.85 5.68
C THR A 341 -10.12 13.31 5.83
N PHE A 342 -10.40 14.15 6.85
CA PHE A 342 -11.67 14.85 7.02
C PHE A 342 -11.55 16.34 6.62
N PHE A 343 -10.76 16.64 5.59
CA PHE A 343 -10.58 18.02 5.18
C PHE A 343 -11.93 18.68 4.86
N ASN A 344 -12.10 19.91 5.30
CA ASN A 344 -13.30 20.73 5.10
C ASN A 344 -14.59 20.15 5.72
N GLY A 345 -14.50 19.04 6.47
CA GLY A 345 -15.66 18.32 7.00
C GLY A 345 -16.53 17.69 5.92
N VAL A 346 -15.97 17.44 4.72
CA VAL A 346 -16.66 16.63 3.71
C VAL A 346 -16.85 15.23 4.28
N GLU A 347 -18.07 14.70 4.13
CA GLU A 347 -18.43 13.39 4.67
C GLU A 347 -17.50 12.31 4.13
N HIS A 348 -16.90 11.56 5.06
CA HIS A 348 -15.98 10.48 4.68
C HIS A 348 -16.77 9.32 4.08
N PRO A 349 -16.31 8.75 2.94
CA PRO A 349 -16.97 7.60 2.34
C PRO A 349 -17.14 6.46 3.32
N ALA A 350 -18.31 5.84 3.32
CA ALA A 350 -18.54 4.60 4.03
C ALA A 350 -17.57 3.51 3.54
N ILE A 351 -17.42 2.44 4.31
CA ILE A 351 -16.61 1.29 3.93
C ILE A 351 -17.50 0.05 3.97
N GLY A 352 -17.53 -0.70 2.87
CA GLY A 352 -18.31 -1.93 2.77
C GLY A 352 -17.56 -3.06 2.09
N ILE A 353 -18.11 -4.25 2.22
CA ILE A 353 -17.61 -5.46 1.58
C ILE A 353 -18.72 -6.06 0.72
N LEU A 354 -18.44 -6.26 -0.55
CA LEU A 354 -19.23 -7.12 -1.41
C LEU A 354 -18.72 -8.56 -1.22
N ARG A 355 -19.50 -9.35 -0.49
CA ARG A 355 -19.16 -10.73 -0.18
C ARG A 355 -19.18 -11.61 -1.43
N SER A 356 -18.48 -12.73 -1.39
CA SER A 356 -18.38 -13.67 -2.52
C SER A 356 -19.73 -14.28 -2.94
N ASN A 357 -20.73 -14.26 -2.07
CA ASN A 357 -22.12 -14.67 -2.38
C ASN A 357 -22.96 -13.56 -3.02
N GLY A 358 -22.42 -12.35 -3.20
CA GLY A 358 -23.10 -11.19 -3.78
C GLY A 358 -23.80 -10.27 -2.77
N ASP A 359 -23.83 -10.60 -1.49
CA ASP A 359 -24.39 -9.74 -0.44
C ASP A 359 -23.44 -8.55 -0.17
N PHE A 360 -24.01 -7.36 0.04
CA PHE A 360 -23.26 -6.20 0.50
C PHE A 360 -23.33 -6.09 2.02
N GLU A 361 -22.20 -5.94 2.67
CA GLU A 361 -22.07 -5.70 4.09
C GLU A 361 -21.47 -4.31 4.34
N LEU A 362 -22.22 -3.44 4.99
CA LEU A 362 -21.73 -2.15 5.45
C LEU A 362 -20.87 -2.36 6.71
N VAL A 363 -19.58 -2.09 6.61
CA VAL A 363 -18.61 -2.29 7.69
C VAL A 363 -18.48 -1.05 8.57
N ARG A 364 -18.45 0.13 7.96
CA ARG A 364 -18.23 1.40 8.66
C ARG A 364 -18.97 2.54 7.97
N GLU A 365 -19.70 3.33 8.76
CA GLU A 365 -20.11 4.70 8.44
C GLU A 365 -19.40 5.67 9.35
N PHE A 366 -19.13 6.86 8.85
CA PHE A 366 -18.48 7.93 9.61
C PHE A 366 -19.50 8.98 9.98
N THR A 367 -19.29 9.62 11.13
CA THR A 367 -20.21 10.56 11.72
C THR A 367 -19.55 11.91 11.99
N TYR A 368 -20.35 12.90 12.32
CA TYR A 368 -19.84 14.19 12.82
C TYR A 368 -18.88 14.04 14.00
N GLU A 369 -19.10 13.04 14.88
CA GLU A 369 -18.24 12.83 16.05
C GLU A 369 -16.84 12.30 15.64
N ASP A 370 -16.74 11.55 14.55
CA ASP A 370 -15.44 11.13 13.99
C ASP A 370 -14.64 12.35 13.48
N PHE A 371 -15.31 13.26 12.76
CA PHE A 371 -14.70 14.50 12.30
C PHE A 371 -14.30 15.40 13.48
N LYS A 372 -15.21 15.67 14.40
CA LYS A 372 -15.00 16.55 15.55
C LYS A 372 -13.92 16.02 16.48
N GLY A 373 -13.95 14.71 16.80
CA GLY A 373 -13.01 14.07 17.73
C GLY A 373 -11.57 14.09 17.25
N ARG A 374 -11.34 14.27 15.93
CA ARG A 374 -10.00 14.45 15.37
C ARG A 374 -9.44 15.87 15.64
N LEU A 375 -10.28 16.84 15.85
CA LEU A 375 -9.85 18.25 15.90
C LEU A 375 -9.56 18.75 17.34
N SER A 376 -10.17 18.14 18.34
CA SER A 376 -9.87 18.49 19.74
C SER A 376 -10.43 17.47 20.75
#